data_866ac81d4a3329aa3c986187e2ebeaeb
#
_entry.id   866ac81d4a3329aa3c986187e2ebeaeb
#
_cell.length_a   1.000
_cell.length_b   1.000
_cell.length_c   1.000
_cell.angle_alpha   90.00
_cell.angle_beta   90.00
_cell.angle_gamma   90.00
#
_symmetry.space_group_name_H-M   'P 1'
#
loop_
_entity.id
_entity.type
_entity.pdbx_description
1 polymer ?
#
loop_
_entity_poly.entity_id
_entity_poly.type
_entity_poly.pdbx_seq_one_letter_code
_entity_poly.pdbx_strand_id
1 'polypeptide(L)'
;MNIKKIHACTGHRAAIYALALGRDERHFLSAGGDGWVVEWNLDDPETGKVVANTETQIFSLCVLPEAGRMVAGNRNGGVDWIIRDHPEKTINVQHHKKGVYDMLALGPYLFSAGGDGILTRWDIESARTIESLQLSGQALRTIAYAEKRQELAVGASDNNIYILDAETLALKTTILNAHNNSVFALAWSPDNKLLLSGGRDAWLRAWESGAEGQFQLSAKNPLVAAHLFTLNHIVFSPDGNFFATASRDKTLKIWDAGTFELLKVVDTIRHGGHINSVNRLLWLPDCLVSASDDRSAMIWAINPDGL
;
A
#
# COMPACT_ATOMS: atom_id res chain seq x y z
N MET A 1 24.50 -0.43 5.57
CA MET A 1 23.24 0.35 5.72
C MET A 1 22.95 0.63 7.18
N ASN A 2 22.73 1.89 7.54
CA ASN A 2 22.30 2.33 8.87
C ASN A 2 20.88 2.85 8.81
N ILE A 3 20.05 2.51 9.83
CA ILE A 3 18.69 3.00 9.98
C ILE A 3 18.50 3.54 11.39
N LYS A 4 17.89 4.73 11.49
CA LYS A 4 17.66 5.40 12.77
C LYS A 4 16.21 5.91 12.81
N LYS A 5 15.52 5.63 13.93
CA LYS A 5 14.23 6.27 14.18
C LYS A 5 14.42 7.76 14.41
N ILE A 6 13.77 8.58 13.60
CA ILE A 6 13.72 10.04 13.77
C ILE A 6 12.66 10.39 14.80
N HIS A 7 11.44 9.90 14.58
CA HIS A 7 10.28 10.24 15.43
C HIS A 7 9.23 9.13 15.43
N ALA A 8 8.39 9.12 16.47
CA ALA A 8 7.18 8.31 16.56
C ALA A 8 5.96 9.23 16.66
N CYS A 9 5.25 9.38 15.56
CA CYS A 9 4.02 10.17 15.46
C CYS A 9 2.89 9.42 16.17
N THR A 10 2.37 9.99 17.26
CA THR A 10 1.32 9.42 18.09
C THR A 10 0.10 10.34 18.13
N GLY A 11 -1.07 9.80 18.51
CA GLY A 11 -2.31 10.57 18.60
C GLY A 11 -3.51 9.85 18.00
N HIS A 12 -3.30 8.91 17.07
CA HIS A 12 -4.36 8.01 16.65
C HIS A 12 -4.90 7.18 17.81
N ARG A 13 -6.21 6.97 17.84
CA ARG A 13 -6.92 6.21 18.91
C ARG A 13 -7.07 4.73 18.59
N ALA A 14 -6.78 4.34 17.34
CA ALA A 14 -6.84 2.96 16.85
C ALA A 14 -5.69 2.67 15.87
N ALA A 15 -5.62 1.42 15.40
CA ALA A 15 -4.63 0.95 14.44
C ALA A 15 -4.59 1.83 13.18
N ILE A 16 -3.39 2.09 12.65
CA ILE A 16 -3.19 2.82 11.40
C ILE A 16 -3.04 1.81 10.26
N TYR A 17 -3.87 1.93 9.23
CA TYR A 17 -3.89 0.99 8.10
C TYR A 17 -3.41 1.59 6.79
N ALA A 18 -3.47 2.93 6.65
CA ALA A 18 -3.12 3.61 5.41
C ALA A 18 -2.11 4.74 5.66
N LEU A 19 -1.19 4.88 4.71
CA LEU A 19 -0.27 6.01 4.55
C LEU A 19 -0.38 6.52 3.12
N ALA A 20 -0.29 7.83 2.94
CA ALA A 20 -0.24 8.47 1.63
C ALA A 20 0.67 9.71 1.68
N LEU A 21 1.13 10.15 0.49
CA LEU A 21 1.80 11.44 0.35
C LEU A 21 0.88 12.57 0.82
N GLY A 22 1.45 13.56 1.47
CA GLY A 22 0.73 14.76 1.88
C GLY A 22 0.52 15.75 0.74
N ARG A 23 0.45 17.04 1.09
CA ARG A 23 0.33 18.13 0.11
C ARG A 23 1.63 18.41 -0.65
N ASP A 24 2.75 18.00 -0.10
CA ASP A 24 4.10 18.10 -0.66
C ASP A 24 5.01 17.01 -0.07
N GLU A 25 6.27 16.99 -0.47
CA GLU A 25 7.26 16.00 -0.06
C GLU A 25 7.64 16.06 1.43
N ARG A 26 7.29 17.15 2.13
CA ARG A 26 7.53 17.32 3.57
C ARG A 26 6.34 16.90 4.43
N HIS A 27 5.23 16.46 3.81
CA HIS A 27 4.05 16.04 4.53
C HIS A 27 3.63 14.63 4.13
N PHE A 28 3.11 13.88 5.10
CA PHE A 28 2.43 12.62 4.84
C PHE A 28 1.11 12.54 5.60
N LEU A 29 0.25 11.66 5.14
CA LEU A 29 -1.04 11.38 5.73
C LEU A 29 -1.06 9.97 6.31
N SER A 30 -1.70 9.82 7.46
CA SER A 30 -2.03 8.53 8.06
C SER A 30 -3.53 8.42 8.29
N ALA A 31 -4.09 7.22 8.13
CA ALA A 31 -5.49 6.96 8.42
C ALA A 31 -5.70 5.54 8.97
N GLY A 32 -6.77 5.35 9.75
CA GLY A 32 -6.94 4.06 10.39
C GLY A 32 -8.29 3.80 11.05
N GLY A 33 -8.26 2.97 12.08
CA GLY A 33 -9.42 2.42 12.75
C GLY A 33 -10.26 3.43 13.55
N ASP A 34 -9.75 4.62 13.80
CA ASP A 34 -10.45 5.73 14.44
C ASP A 34 -11.25 6.61 13.46
N GLY A 35 -11.13 6.34 12.17
CA GLY A 35 -11.77 7.12 11.10
C GLY A 35 -11.08 8.46 10.81
N TRP A 36 -9.95 8.73 11.44
CA TRP A 36 -9.22 9.97 11.26
C TRP A 36 -8.27 9.88 10.06
N VAL A 37 -8.15 11.00 9.33
CA VAL A 37 -7.04 11.29 8.43
C VAL A 37 -6.21 12.38 9.09
N VAL A 38 -4.95 12.06 9.41
CA VAL A 38 -4.04 12.97 10.12
C VAL A 38 -2.88 13.32 9.19
N GLU A 39 -2.63 14.63 9.04
CA GLU A 39 -1.48 15.15 8.33
C GLU A 39 -0.33 15.42 9.30
N TRP A 40 0.86 14.98 8.92
CA TRP A 40 2.10 15.14 9.65
C TRP A 40 3.10 15.93 8.82
N ASN A 41 3.86 16.81 9.49
CA ASN A 41 4.96 17.55 8.88
C ASN A 41 6.29 16.90 9.29
N LEU A 42 7.14 16.55 8.33
CA LEU A 42 8.46 15.94 8.60
C LEU A 42 9.42 16.91 9.30
N ASP A 43 9.24 18.22 9.15
CA ASP A 43 10.09 19.23 9.81
C ASP A 43 9.65 19.50 11.26
N ASP A 44 8.38 19.22 11.59
CA ASP A 44 7.82 19.31 12.94
C ASP A 44 6.83 18.15 13.19
N PRO A 45 7.33 16.93 13.41
CA PRO A 45 6.51 15.73 13.51
C PRO A 45 5.84 15.53 14.88
N GLU A 46 6.03 16.44 15.82
CA GLU A 46 5.50 16.34 17.19
C GLU A 46 3.96 16.38 17.21
N THR A 47 3.35 17.15 16.31
CA THR A 47 1.91 17.39 16.29
C THR A 47 1.29 17.05 14.95
N GLY A 48 0.41 16.04 14.93
CA GLY A 48 -0.43 15.73 13.77
C GLY A 48 -1.69 16.60 13.73
N LYS A 49 -2.06 17.05 12.54
CA LYS A 49 -3.31 17.78 12.29
C LYS A 49 -4.36 16.83 11.73
N VAL A 50 -5.48 16.63 12.44
CA VAL A 50 -6.63 15.92 11.87
C VAL A 50 -7.23 16.77 10.75
N VAL A 51 -7.15 16.29 9.53
CA VAL A 51 -7.64 16.99 8.33
C VAL A 51 -8.98 16.46 7.84
N ALA A 52 -9.36 15.25 8.28
CA ALA A 52 -10.69 14.70 8.06
C ALA A 52 -11.02 13.68 9.15
N ASN A 53 -12.30 13.49 9.38
CA ASN A 53 -12.85 12.48 10.29
C ASN A 53 -14.06 11.84 9.61
N THR A 54 -13.96 10.54 9.34
CA THR A 54 -15.06 9.72 8.86
C THR A 54 -15.66 8.97 10.06
N GLU A 55 -16.93 8.61 9.99
CA GLU A 55 -17.58 7.85 11.08
C GLU A 55 -17.13 6.38 11.13
N THR A 56 -16.35 5.93 10.13
CA THR A 56 -16.03 4.53 9.90
C THR A 56 -14.52 4.32 9.82
N GLN A 57 -14.05 3.14 10.18
CA GLN A 57 -12.64 2.76 10.03
C GLN A 57 -12.19 2.89 8.57
N ILE A 58 -11.04 3.54 8.35
CA ILE A 58 -10.41 3.71 7.04
C ILE A 58 -9.38 2.59 6.86
N PHE A 59 -9.48 1.85 5.75
CA PHE A 59 -8.53 0.79 5.39
C PHE A 59 -7.55 1.22 4.30
N SER A 60 -7.96 2.14 3.43
CA SER A 60 -7.15 2.64 2.32
C SER A 60 -7.33 4.14 2.16
N LEU A 61 -6.28 4.81 1.69
CA LEU A 61 -6.25 6.26 1.46
C LEU A 61 -5.49 6.56 0.18
N CYS A 62 -6.07 7.39 -0.67
CA CYS A 62 -5.47 7.87 -1.90
C CYS A 62 -5.57 9.40 -1.96
N VAL A 63 -4.49 10.06 -2.36
CA VAL A 63 -4.47 11.52 -2.53
C VAL A 63 -4.55 11.84 -4.00
N LEU A 64 -5.39 12.82 -4.35
CA LEU A 64 -5.63 13.33 -5.69
C LEU A 64 -5.19 14.79 -5.75
N PRO A 65 -3.88 15.08 -5.91
CA PRO A 65 -3.34 16.43 -5.73
C PRO A 65 -3.98 17.45 -6.69
N GLU A 66 -4.12 17.09 -7.96
CA GLU A 66 -4.68 17.96 -9.01
C GLU A 66 -6.15 18.32 -8.74
N ALA A 67 -6.89 17.41 -8.10
CA ALA A 67 -8.29 17.64 -7.76
C ALA A 67 -8.48 18.29 -6.37
N GLY A 68 -7.39 18.52 -5.62
CA GLY A 68 -7.45 19.02 -4.23
C GLY A 68 -8.24 18.10 -3.29
N ARG A 69 -8.27 16.79 -3.57
CA ARG A 69 -9.10 15.80 -2.87
C ARG A 69 -8.24 14.68 -2.27
N MET A 70 -8.81 14.04 -1.28
CA MET A 70 -8.39 12.75 -0.75
C MET A 70 -9.55 11.78 -0.88
N VAL A 71 -9.27 10.50 -1.07
CA VAL A 71 -10.29 9.46 -1.13
C VAL A 71 -9.95 8.40 -0.10
N ALA A 72 -10.87 8.13 0.82
CA ALA A 72 -10.74 7.10 1.84
C ALA A 72 -11.67 5.93 1.55
N GLY A 73 -11.11 4.72 1.55
CA GLY A 73 -11.87 3.48 1.47
C GLY A 73 -12.15 2.95 2.87
N ASN A 74 -13.43 2.77 3.21
CA ASN A 74 -13.81 2.43 4.56
C ASN A 74 -14.17 0.95 4.75
N ARG A 75 -14.28 0.53 6.00
CA ARG A 75 -14.59 -0.84 6.41
C ARG A 75 -15.92 -1.37 5.86
N ASN A 76 -16.89 -0.49 5.69
CA ASN A 76 -18.25 -0.86 5.30
C ASN A 76 -18.44 -0.90 3.77
N GLY A 77 -17.38 -0.60 2.99
CA GLY A 77 -17.41 -0.62 1.52
C GLY A 77 -17.77 0.73 0.90
N GLY A 78 -17.86 1.77 1.71
CA GLY A 78 -18.01 3.14 1.24
C GLY A 78 -16.67 3.72 0.77
N VAL A 79 -16.76 4.64 -0.18
CA VAL A 79 -15.66 5.45 -0.70
C VAL A 79 -15.97 6.90 -0.36
N ASP A 80 -15.18 7.47 0.53
CA ASP A 80 -15.33 8.83 1.04
C ASP A 80 -14.47 9.80 0.21
N TRP A 81 -15.11 10.66 -0.56
CA TRP A 81 -14.46 11.71 -1.36
C TRP A 81 -14.34 12.99 -0.54
N ILE A 82 -13.16 13.25 -0.02
CA ILE A 82 -12.89 14.29 0.96
C ILE A 82 -12.26 15.49 0.25
N ILE A 83 -12.85 16.68 0.40
CA ILE A 83 -12.24 17.94 -0.03
C ILE A 83 -11.33 18.41 1.10
N ARG A 84 -10.03 18.52 0.85
CA ARG A 84 -9.01 18.76 1.88
C ARG A 84 -9.30 19.96 2.79
N ASP A 85 -9.64 21.08 2.21
CA ASP A 85 -9.89 22.32 2.96
C ASP A 85 -11.36 22.48 3.39
N HIS A 86 -12.22 21.56 2.97
CA HIS A 86 -13.64 21.54 3.22
C HIS A 86 -14.14 20.14 3.55
N PRO A 87 -13.64 19.50 4.64
CA PRO A 87 -14.02 18.14 4.97
C PRO A 87 -15.51 17.96 5.26
N GLU A 88 -16.21 19.05 5.60
CA GLU A 88 -17.68 19.07 5.76
C GLU A 88 -18.45 18.83 4.45
N LYS A 89 -17.76 18.95 3.29
CA LYS A 89 -18.31 18.64 1.97
C LYS A 89 -17.97 17.23 1.49
N THR A 90 -17.50 16.37 2.37
CA THR A 90 -17.21 14.97 2.04
C THR A 90 -18.44 14.27 1.50
N ILE A 91 -18.27 13.55 0.38
CA ILE A 91 -19.29 12.74 -0.23
C ILE A 91 -18.95 11.27 0.02
N ASN A 92 -19.79 10.55 0.72
CA ASN A 92 -19.70 9.09 0.84
C ASN A 92 -20.49 8.41 -0.28
N VAL A 93 -19.84 7.55 -1.03
CA VAL A 93 -20.49 6.69 -2.03
C VAL A 93 -20.41 5.25 -1.53
N GLN A 94 -21.54 4.72 -1.05
CA GLN A 94 -21.63 3.32 -0.65
C GLN A 94 -21.70 2.45 -1.92
N HIS A 95 -20.67 1.67 -2.17
CA HIS A 95 -20.54 0.89 -3.41
C HIS A 95 -20.20 -0.57 -3.16
N HIS A 96 -19.08 -0.87 -2.50
CA HIS A 96 -18.69 -2.23 -2.18
C HIS A 96 -19.54 -2.81 -1.05
N LYS A 97 -19.75 -4.12 -1.05
CA LYS A 97 -20.50 -4.83 0.00
C LYS A 97 -19.68 -5.12 1.25
N LYS A 98 -18.36 -4.98 1.14
CA LYS A 98 -17.37 -5.18 2.22
C LYS A 98 -16.28 -4.13 2.10
N GLY A 99 -15.38 -4.07 3.07
CA GLY A 99 -14.35 -3.03 3.15
C GLY A 99 -13.54 -2.81 1.87
N VAL A 100 -13.14 -1.56 1.63
CA VAL A 100 -12.26 -1.15 0.52
C VAL A 100 -10.82 -1.22 1.02
N TYR A 101 -10.08 -2.24 0.58
CA TYR A 101 -8.77 -2.55 1.14
C TYR A 101 -7.60 -1.83 0.49
N ASP A 102 -7.72 -1.48 -0.78
CA ASP A 102 -6.69 -0.70 -1.47
C ASP A 102 -7.31 0.18 -2.55
N MET A 103 -6.62 1.27 -2.88
CA MET A 103 -7.03 2.22 -3.91
C MET A 103 -5.81 2.74 -4.65
N LEU A 104 -5.98 3.01 -5.94
CA LEU A 104 -4.94 3.52 -6.83
C LEU A 104 -5.53 4.58 -7.76
N ALA A 105 -4.93 5.76 -7.80
CA ALA A 105 -5.25 6.79 -8.80
C ALA A 105 -4.34 6.64 -10.03
N LEU A 106 -4.94 6.75 -11.22
CA LEU A 106 -4.24 6.68 -12.49
C LEU A 106 -4.90 7.61 -13.50
N GLY A 107 -4.24 8.72 -13.81
CA GLY A 107 -4.81 9.76 -14.67
C GLY A 107 -6.16 10.25 -14.15
N PRO A 108 -7.23 10.27 -14.97
CA PRO A 108 -8.56 10.72 -14.54
C PRO A 108 -9.33 9.67 -13.71
N TYR A 109 -8.74 8.52 -13.44
CA TYR A 109 -9.43 7.39 -12.83
C TYR A 109 -8.88 7.05 -11.44
N LEU A 110 -9.78 6.62 -10.57
CA LEU A 110 -9.47 5.93 -9.32
C LEU A 110 -9.90 4.47 -9.46
N PHE A 111 -9.08 3.55 -8.97
CA PHE A 111 -9.42 2.14 -8.84
C PHE A 111 -9.57 1.78 -7.36
N SER A 112 -10.61 1.00 -7.03
CA SER A 112 -10.82 0.49 -5.68
C SER A 112 -10.92 -1.02 -5.66
N ALA A 113 -10.23 -1.67 -4.71
CA ALA A 113 -10.23 -3.10 -4.46
C ALA A 113 -11.15 -3.43 -3.27
N GLY A 114 -12.27 -4.07 -3.55
CA GLY A 114 -13.29 -4.40 -2.57
C GLY A 114 -13.13 -5.77 -1.91
N GLY A 115 -13.55 -5.86 -0.64
CA GLY A 115 -13.66 -7.13 0.07
C GLY A 115 -14.74 -8.07 -0.45
N ASP A 116 -15.54 -7.62 -1.39
CA ASP A 116 -16.53 -8.39 -2.17
C ASP A 116 -15.95 -9.04 -3.43
N GLY A 117 -14.65 -8.83 -3.71
CA GLY A 117 -13.97 -9.38 -4.86
C GLY A 117 -14.13 -8.55 -6.14
N ILE A 118 -14.63 -7.32 -6.01
CA ILE A 118 -14.88 -6.41 -7.12
C ILE A 118 -13.76 -5.39 -7.21
N LEU A 119 -13.21 -5.18 -8.42
CA LEU A 119 -12.40 -4.04 -8.81
C LEU A 119 -13.32 -3.02 -9.47
N THR A 120 -13.30 -1.78 -8.99
CA THR A 120 -14.14 -0.70 -9.55
C THR A 120 -13.28 0.44 -10.05
N ARG A 121 -13.56 0.92 -11.26
CA ARG A 121 -13.02 2.14 -11.85
C ARG A 121 -14.00 3.28 -11.66
N TRP A 122 -13.50 4.39 -11.15
CA TRP A 122 -14.24 5.62 -10.88
C TRP A 122 -13.71 6.77 -11.72
N ASP A 123 -14.58 7.67 -12.09
CA ASP A 123 -14.22 8.99 -12.61
C ASP A 123 -13.91 9.93 -11.43
N ILE A 124 -12.70 10.49 -11.40
CA ILE A 124 -12.22 11.33 -10.28
C ILE A 124 -13.01 12.64 -10.20
N GLU A 125 -13.38 13.23 -11.32
CA GLU A 125 -14.04 14.54 -11.34
C GLU A 125 -15.47 14.44 -10.77
N SER A 126 -16.25 13.50 -11.26
CA SER A 126 -17.64 13.32 -10.88
C SER A 126 -17.85 12.43 -9.64
N ALA A 127 -16.83 11.73 -9.17
CA ALA A 127 -16.90 10.72 -8.11
C ALA A 127 -17.91 9.59 -8.41
N ARG A 128 -18.11 9.27 -9.69
CA ARG A 128 -19.03 8.21 -10.13
C ARG A 128 -18.30 6.97 -10.61
N THR A 129 -18.93 5.84 -10.42
CA THR A 129 -18.46 4.56 -10.98
C THR A 129 -18.60 4.57 -12.49
N ILE A 130 -17.53 4.14 -13.18
CA ILE A 130 -17.56 3.92 -14.63
C ILE A 130 -17.84 2.44 -14.90
N GLU A 131 -17.12 1.56 -14.20
CA GLU A 131 -17.14 0.13 -14.46
C GLU A 131 -16.76 -0.64 -13.20
N SER A 132 -17.34 -1.82 -13.04
CA SER A 132 -17.04 -2.75 -11.94
C SER A 132 -16.84 -4.15 -12.48
N LEU A 133 -15.74 -4.79 -12.10
CA LEU A 133 -15.36 -6.11 -12.57
C LEU A 133 -15.24 -7.08 -11.39
N GLN A 134 -16.02 -8.17 -11.41
CA GLN A 134 -15.89 -9.27 -10.45
C GLN A 134 -14.68 -10.11 -10.83
N LEU A 135 -13.55 -9.96 -10.10
CA LEU A 135 -12.33 -10.74 -10.34
C LEU A 135 -12.30 -12.03 -9.53
N SER A 136 -12.79 -11.99 -8.30
CA SER A 136 -12.72 -13.11 -7.36
C SER A 136 -14.00 -13.26 -6.57
N GLY A 137 -14.30 -14.46 -6.11
CA GLY A 137 -15.32 -14.71 -5.09
C GLY A 137 -14.87 -14.30 -3.67
N GLN A 138 -13.59 -13.94 -3.50
CA GLN A 138 -13.00 -13.53 -2.25
C GLN A 138 -12.47 -12.09 -2.34
N ALA A 139 -12.04 -11.53 -1.20
CA ALA A 139 -11.59 -10.15 -1.13
C ALA A 139 -10.41 -9.85 -2.04
N LEU A 140 -10.45 -8.73 -2.76
CA LEU A 140 -9.27 -8.09 -3.34
C LEU A 140 -8.56 -7.31 -2.25
N ARG A 141 -7.23 -7.39 -2.20
CA ARG A 141 -6.42 -6.88 -1.09
C ARG A 141 -5.49 -5.75 -1.45
N THR A 142 -5.00 -5.73 -2.66
CA THR A 142 -3.96 -4.79 -3.09
C THR A 142 -4.00 -4.60 -4.60
N ILE A 143 -3.63 -3.40 -5.06
CA ILE A 143 -3.51 -3.02 -6.46
C ILE A 143 -2.12 -2.44 -6.68
N ALA A 144 -1.45 -2.85 -7.76
CA ALA A 144 -0.19 -2.26 -8.20
C ALA A 144 -0.23 -1.97 -9.70
N TYR A 145 0.34 -0.86 -10.13
CA TYR A 145 0.37 -0.43 -11.52
C TYR A 145 1.79 -0.45 -12.10
N ALA A 146 1.92 -0.96 -13.30
CA ALA A 146 3.14 -0.94 -14.11
C ALA A 146 2.99 0.03 -15.27
N GLU A 147 3.60 1.21 -15.16
CA GLU A 147 3.46 2.28 -16.15
C GLU A 147 3.94 1.87 -17.54
N LYS A 148 5.15 1.31 -17.64
CA LYS A 148 5.73 0.89 -18.95
C LYS A 148 4.97 -0.28 -19.60
N ARG A 149 4.19 -1.00 -18.84
CA ARG A 149 3.41 -2.15 -19.28
C ARG A 149 1.94 -1.83 -19.50
N GLN A 150 1.47 -0.71 -18.95
CA GLN A 150 0.07 -0.34 -18.87
C GLN A 150 -0.77 -1.48 -18.25
N GLU A 151 -0.30 -2.04 -17.14
CA GLU A 151 -0.91 -3.20 -16.50
C GLU A 151 -1.22 -2.92 -15.03
N LEU A 152 -2.40 -3.35 -14.60
CA LEU A 152 -2.77 -3.46 -13.20
C LEU A 152 -2.54 -4.88 -12.73
N ALA A 153 -1.88 -5.04 -11.58
CA ALA A 153 -1.82 -6.30 -10.85
C ALA A 153 -2.71 -6.20 -9.60
N VAL A 154 -3.60 -7.15 -9.42
CA VAL A 154 -4.56 -7.18 -8.30
C VAL A 154 -4.39 -8.47 -7.51
N GLY A 155 -3.99 -8.35 -6.25
CA GLY A 155 -3.82 -9.47 -5.32
C GLY A 155 -5.10 -9.78 -4.56
N ALA A 156 -5.45 -11.06 -4.46
CA ALA A 156 -6.71 -11.48 -3.85
C ALA A 156 -6.55 -12.52 -2.73
N SER A 157 -7.62 -12.68 -1.95
CA SER A 157 -7.67 -13.65 -0.85
C SER A 157 -7.90 -15.09 -1.32
N ASP A 158 -8.14 -15.32 -2.60
CA ASP A 158 -8.19 -16.64 -3.25
C ASP A 158 -6.81 -17.14 -3.69
N ASN A 159 -5.73 -16.50 -3.21
CA ASN A 159 -4.32 -16.84 -3.44
C ASN A 159 -3.79 -16.50 -4.83
N ASN A 160 -4.59 -15.84 -5.66
CA ASN A 160 -4.24 -15.48 -7.04
C ASN A 160 -3.83 -14.02 -7.17
N ILE A 161 -3.11 -13.72 -8.27
CA ILE A 161 -2.85 -12.37 -8.74
C ILE A 161 -3.44 -12.24 -10.14
N TYR A 162 -4.29 -11.26 -10.34
CA TYR A 162 -4.94 -10.96 -11.61
C TYR A 162 -4.19 -9.84 -12.31
N ILE A 163 -3.79 -10.04 -13.57
CA ILE A 163 -3.10 -9.04 -14.38
C ILE A 163 -4.08 -8.55 -15.44
N LEU A 164 -4.35 -7.25 -15.42
CA LEU A 164 -5.31 -6.61 -16.31
C LEU A 164 -4.61 -5.54 -17.15
N ASP A 165 -5.17 -5.27 -18.31
CA ASP A 165 -4.89 -4.06 -19.06
C ASP A 165 -5.46 -2.86 -18.29
N ALA A 166 -4.66 -1.81 -18.08
CA ALA A 166 -5.07 -0.67 -17.24
C ALA A 166 -6.10 0.25 -17.92
N GLU A 167 -6.13 0.27 -19.25
CA GLU A 167 -7.07 1.10 -20.02
C GLU A 167 -8.42 0.40 -20.19
N THR A 168 -8.40 -0.85 -20.63
CA THR A 168 -9.63 -1.59 -21.00
C THR A 168 -10.18 -2.44 -19.87
N LEU A 169 -9.43 -2.66 -18.78
CA LEU A 169 -9.69 -3.62 -17.70
C LEU A 169 -9.84 -5.07 -18.18
N ALA A 170 -9.44 -5.37 -19.41
CA ALA A 170 -9.43 -6.74 -19.91
C ALA A 170 -8.44 -7.59 -19.10
N LEU A 171 -8.88 -8.75 -18.61
CA LEU A 171 -8.01 -9.70 -17.92
C LEU A 171 -7.03 -10.29 -18.92
N LYS A 172 -5.72 -9.99 -18.76
CA LYS A 172 -4.65 -10.52 -19.61
C LYS A 172 -4.23 -11.92 -19.18
N THR A 173 -4.01 -12.11 -17.88
CA THR A 173 -3.62 -13.41 -17.31
C THR A 173 -3.88 -13.46 -15.81
N THR A 174 -3.83 -14.66 -15.25
CA THR A 174 -3.91 -14.89 -13.81
C THR A 174 -2.73 -15.73 -13.36
N ILE A 175 -1.99 -15.24 -12.37
CA ILE A 175 -0.99 -16.04 -11.67
C ILE A 175 -1.73 -16.89 -10.65
N LEU A 176 -2.03 -18.13 -11.02
CA LEU A 176 -2.79 -19.06 -10.18
C LEU A 176 -1.92 -19.55 -9.02
N ASN A 177 -2.53 -19.64 -7.83
CA ASN A 177 -1.83 -20.08 -6.62
C ASN A 177 -0.50 -19.33 -6.40
N ALA A 178 -0.52 -18.01 -6.67
CA ALA A 178 0.64 -17.16 -6.49
C ALA A 178 1.20 -17.23 -5.07
N HIS A 179 0.35 -17.49 -4.08
CA HIS A 179 0.69 -17.76 -2.69
C HIS A 179 -0.11 -18.94 -2.14
N ASN A 180 0.32 -19.49 -1.01
CA ASN A 180 -0.43 -20.56 -0.31
C ASN A 180 -1.60 -20.01 0.52
N ASN A 181 -1.75 -18.70 0.56
CA ASN A 181 -2.82 -17.98 1.25
C ASN A 181 -2.98 -16.59 0.61
N SER A 182 -3.91 -15.78 1.13
CA SER A 182 -4.22 -14.43 0.64
C SER A 182 -2.97 -13.61 0.27
N VAL A 183 -3.01 -12.96 -0.89
CA VAL A 183 -2.01 -12.00 -1.36
C VAL A 183 -2.34 -10.63 -0.76
N PHE A 184 -1.45 -10.08 0.08
CA PHE A 184 -1.67 -8.81 0.78
C PHE A 184 -0.88 -7.64 0.21
N ALA A 185 0.23 -7.92 -0.46
CA ALA A 185 1.13 -6.91 -0.95
C ALA A 185 1.56 -7.20 -2.38
N LEU A 186 1.57 -6.17 -3.20
CA LEU A 186 2.10 -6.15 -4.56
C LEU A 186 2.91 -4.88 -4.77
N ALA A 187 4.03 -4.99 -5.45
CA ALA A 187 4.81 -3.84 -5.91
C ALA A 187 5.55 -4.18 -7.21
N TRP A 188 5.42 -3.32 -8.21
CA TRP A 188 6.26 -3.41 -9.40
C TRP A 188 7.62 -2.79 -9.13
N SER A 189 8.69 -3.42 -9.65
CA SER A 189 10.00 -2.76 -9.69
C SER A 189 9.93 -1.48 -10.53
N PRO A 190 10.74 -0.44 -10.25
CA PRO A 190 10.68 0.83 -10.98
C PRO A 190 10.94 0.69 -12.48
N ASP A 191 11.67 -0.34 -12.91
CA ASP A 191 11.86 -0.66 -14.33
C ASP A 191 10.70 -1.47 -14.93
N ASN A 192 9.72 -1.88 -14.12
CA ASN A 192 8.54 -2.70 -14.44
C ASN A 192 8.85 -4.10 -14.99
N LYS A 193 10.02 -4.65 -14.69
CA LYS A 193 10.38 -6.01 -15.10
C LYS A 193 9.95 -7.07 -14.11
N LEU A 194 9.94 -6.73 -12.81
CA LEU A 194 9.58 -7.63 -11.73
C LEU A 194 8.29 -7.16 -11.04
N LEU A 195 7.40 -8.09 -10.78
CA LEU A 195 6.31 -7.92 -9.84
C LEU A 195 6.68 -8.63 -8.54
N LEU A 196 6.81 -7.90 -7.45
CA LEU A 196 6.96 -8.47 -6.12
C LEU A 196 5.60 -8.72 -5.50
N SER A 197 5.46 -9.87 -4.84
CA SER A 197 4.24 -10.19 -4.09
C SER A 197 4.57 -10.73 -2.71
N GLY A 198 3.68 -10.43 -1.77
CA GLY A 198 3.73 -10.91 -0.41
C GLY A 198 2.35 -11.29 0.11
N GLY A 199 2.29 -12.25 1.02
CA GLY A 199 1.02 -12.75 1.46
C GLY A 199 1.01 -13.24 2.92
N ARG A 200 -0.13 -13.86 3.28
CA ARG A 200 -0.33 -14.42 4.62
C ARG A 200 0.59 -15.60 4.91
N ASP A 201 1.18 -16.21 3.89
CA ASP A 201 2.17 -17.27 4.02
C ASP A 201 3.57 -16.76 4.40
N ALA A 202 3.76 -15.44 4.56
CA ALA A 202 4.99 -14.78 4.96
C ALA A 202 6.14 -14.83 3.93
N TRP A 203 5.87 -15.33 2.73
CA TRP A 203 6.83 -15.39 1.65
C TRP A 203 6.80 -14.14 0.79
N LEU A 204 7.97 -13.72 0.34
CA LEU A 204 8.17 -12.77 -0.74
C LEU A 204 8.46 -13.55 -2.02
N ARG A 205 7.74 -13.25 -3.10
CA ARG A 205 7.94 -13.82 -4.43
C ARG A 205 8.18 -12.74 -5.46
N ALA A 206 9.06 -13.03 -6.40
CA ALA A 206 9.33 -12.18 -7.55
C ALA A 206 8.90 -12.89 -8.84
N TRP A 207 8.13 -12.21 -9.65
CA TRP A 207 7.55 -12.70 -10.89
C TRP A 207 8.10 -11.94 -12.06
N GLU A 208 8.50 -12.66 -13.12
CA GLU A 208 8.90 -12.12 -14.42
C GLU A 208 7.83 -12.46 -15.46
N SER A 209 7.57 -11.52 -16.37
CA SER A 209 6.74 -11.79 -17.53
C SER A 209 7.55 -12.50 -18.60
N GLY A 210 7.13 -13.69 -19.01
CA GLY A 210 7.67 -14.41 -20.14
C GLY A 210 7.25 -13.85 -21.51
N ALA A 211 7.72 -14.48 -22.59
CA ALA A 211 7.53 -14.00 -23.96
C ALA A 211 6.06 -13.90 -24.41
N GLU A 212 5.18 -14.70 -23.86
CA GLU A 212 3.73 -14.73 -24.20
C GLU A 212 2.85 -14.01 -23.16
N GLY A 213 3.46 -13.14 -22.31
CA GLY A 213 2.73 -12.43 -21.25
C GLY A 213 2.37 -13.30 -20.04
N GLN A 214 2.81 -14.56 -20.01
CA GLN A 214 2.67 -15.41 -18.84
C GLN A 214 3.68 -15.01 -17.77
N PHE A 215 3.28 -15.06 -16.52
CA PHE A 215 4.17 -14.78 -15.39
C PHE A 215 4.72 -16.08 -14.82
N GLN A 216 6.03 -16.06 -14.52
CA GLN A 216 6.74 -17.15 -13.86
C GLN A 216 7.60 -16.59 -12.72
N LEU A 217 7.96 -17.44 -11.77
CA LEU A 217 8.90 -17.04 -10.71
C LEU A 217 10.24 -16.67 -11.36
N SER A 218 10.81 -15.55 -10.91
CA SER A 218 12.13 -15.09 -11.39
C SER A 218 13.19 -16.16 -11.17
N ALA A 219 13.99 -16.40 -12.21
CA ALA A 219 15.07 -17.38 -12.12
C ALA A 219 16.19 -16.98 -11.14
N LYS A 220 16.38 -15.66 -10.94
CA LYS A 220 17.44 -15.14 -10.04
C LYS A 220 17.02 -15.15 -8.57
N ASN A 221 15.80 -14.67 -8.29
CA ASN A 221 15.33 -14.43 -6.93
C ASN A 221 13.86 -14.88 -6.79
N PRO A 222 13.58 -16.20 -6.89
CA PRO A 222 12.21 -16.66 -7.05
C PRO A 222 11.37 -16.54 -5.78
N LEU A 223 12.00 -16.75 -4.62
CA LEU A 223 11.28 -17.03 -3.38
C LEU A 223 12.14 -16.75 -2.16
N VAL A 224 11.66 -15.93 -1.24
CA VAL A 224 12.34 -15.61 0.01
C VAL A 224 11.39 -15.79 1.20
N ALA A 225 11.79 -16.54 2.22
CA ALA A 225 11.12 -16.59 3.53
C ALA A 225 11.33 -15.24 4.24
N ALA A 226 10.56 -14.23 3.82
CA ALA A 226 10.84 -12.85 4.19
C ALA A 226 10.52 -12.57 5.67
N HIS A 227 9.44 -13.13 6.20
CA HIS A 227 8.94 -12.84 7.54
C HIS A 227 8.46 -14.09 8.27
N LEU A 228 8.14 -13.95 9.56
CA LEU A 228 7.57 -15.05 10.39
C LEU A 228 6.03 -15.08 10.29
N PHE A 229 5.40 -13.97 9.94
CA PHE A 229 3.96 -13.81 9.78
C PHE A 229 3.65 -13.01 8.51
N THR A 230 2.37 -12.76 8.27
CA THR A 230 1.86 -12.07 7.08
C THR A 230 2.74 -10.90 6.65
N LEU A 231 3.17 -10.91 5.40
CA LEU A 231 3.77 -9.78 4.73
C LEU A 231 2.63 -8.85 4.27
N ASN A 232 2.52 -7.68 4.92
CA ASN A 232 1.39 -6.76 4.75
C ASN A 232 1.62 -5.74 3.64
N HIS A 233 2.85 -5.31 3.41
CA HIS A 233 3.16 -4.27 2.42
C HIS A 233 4.59 -4.38 1.88
N ILE A 234 4.77 -3.95 0.63
CA ILE A 234 6.05 -3.83 -0.07
C ILE A 234 6.11 -2.43 -0.68
N VAL A 235 7.25 -1.76 -0.57
CA VAL A 235 7.50 -0.48 -1.23
C VAL A 235 8.95 -0.39 -1.68
N PHE A 236 9.18 0.13 -2.89
CA PHE A 236 10.53 0.44 -3.38
C PHE A 236 10.99 1.82 -2.89
N SER A 237 12.30 1.98 -2.74
CA SER A 237 12.91 3.31 -2.58
C SER A 237 12.72 4.15 -3.85
N PRO A 238 12.69 5.49 -3.76
CA PRO A 238 12.51 6.36 -4.93
C PRO A 238 13.56 6.16 -6.02
N ASP A 239 14.79 5.81 -5.64
CA ASP A 239 15.89 5.51 -6.55
C ASP A 239 15.86 4.07 -7.12
N GLY A 240 14.98 3.22 -6.58
CA GLY A 240 14.82 1.83 -6.99
C GLY A 240 15.92 0.87 -6.55
N ASN A 241 16.90 1.33 -5.77
CA ASN A 241 18.04 0.50 -5.32
C ASN A 241 17.65 -0.45 -4.19
N PHE A 242 16.61 -0.11 -3.44
CA PHE A 242 16.14 -0.87 -2.28
C PHE A 242 14.64 -1.10 -2.35
N PHE A 243 14.18 -2.07 -1.59
CA PHE A 243 12.77 -2.17 -1.23
C PHE A 243 12.61 -2.51 0.25
N ALA A 244 11.48 -2.12 0.82
CA ALA A 244 11.14 -2.43 2.19
C ALA A 244 9.88 -3.29 2.25
N THR A 245 9.84 -4.18 3.26
CA THR A 245 8.69 -5.04 3.55
C THR A 245 8.21 -4.81 4.97
N ALA A 246 6.89 -4.78 5.17
CA ALA A 246 6.24 -4.66 6.47
C ALA A 246 5.48 -5.93 6.82
N SER A 247 5.48 -6.32 8.09
CA SER A 247 4.86 -7.57 8.50
C SER A 247 4.11 -7.51 9.83
N ARG A 248 3.18 -8.44 9.96
CA ARG A 248 2.51 -8.75 11.22
C ARG A 248 3.48 -9.26 12.30
N ASP A 249 4.70 -9.68 11.95
CA ASP A 249 5.74 -10.06 12.90
C ASP A 249 6.36 -8.88 13.67
N LYS A 250 5.82 -7.66 13.48
CA LYS A 250 6.21 -6.40 14.13
C LYS A 250 7.51 -5.81 13.58
N THR A 251 8.05 -6.38 12.51
CA THR A 251 9.28 -5.91 11.88
C THR A 251 8.98 -5.25 10.54
N LEU A 252 9.84 -4.33 10.17
CA LEU A 252 10.07 -3.96 8.78
C LEU A 252 11.49 -4.41 8.39
N LYS A 253 11.66 -4.78 7.13
CA LYS A 253 12.95 -5.23 6.60
C LYS A 253 13.30 -4.45 5.35
N ILE A 254 14.58 -4.18 5.16
CA ILE A 254 15.11 -3.49 3.99
C ILE A 254 16.02 -4.45 3.24
N TRP A 255 15.83 -4.47 1.93
CA TRP A 255 16.44 -5.40 1.00
C TRP A 255 17.12 -4.64 -0.13
N ASP A 256 18.22 -5.18 -0.64
CA ASP A 256 18.79 -4.77 -1.91
C ASP A 256 17.89 -5.22 -3.07
N ALA A 257 17.51 -4.30 -3.96
CA ALA A 257 16.56 -4.60 -5.02
C ALA A 257 17.15 -5.43 -6.17
N GLY A 258 18.47 -5.40 -6.35
CA GLY A 258 19.15 -6.16 -7.39
C GLY A 258 19.49 -7.60 -7.00
N THR A 259 19.86 -7.80 -5.73
CA THR A 259 20.33 -9.11 -5.19
C THR A 259 19.32 -9.81 -4.31
N PHE A 260 18.32 -9.11 -3.79
CA PHE A 260 17.36 -9.57 -2.76
C PHE A 260 18.05 -9.95 -1.44
N GLU A 261 19.25 -9.43 -1.22
CA GLU A 261 19.95 -9.58 0.05
C GLU A 261 19.24 -8.78 1.15
N LEU A 262 19.06 -9.41 2.31
CA LEU A 262 18.50 -8.73 3.49
C LEU A 262 19.56 -7.82 4.11
N LEU A 263 19.37 -6.51 3.97
CA LEU A 263 20.32 -5.50 4.47
C LEU A 263 20.05 -5.12 5.93
N LYS A 264 18.76 -5.06 6.33
CA LYS A 264 18.39 -4.61 7.67
C LYS A 264 17.07 -5.20 8.14
N VAL A 265 17.03 -5.57 9.42
CA VAL A 265 15.80 -5.88 10.16
C VAL A 265 15.60 -4.81 11.22
N VAL A 266 14.47 -4.13 11.16
CA VAL A 266 14.07 -3.12 12.15
C VAL A 266 13.03 -3.71 13.07
N ASP A 267 13.36 -3.78 14.35
CA ASP A 267 12.53 -4.36 15.40
C ASP A 267 12.41 -3.44 16.63
N THR A 268 11.58 -3.86 17.55
CA THR A 268 11.33 -3.11 18.80
C THR A 268 12.58 -3.00 19.67
N ILE A 269 13.34 -4.10 19.81
CA ILE A 269 14.41 -4.21 20.81
C ILE A 269 15.61 -3.35 20.41
N ARG A 270 16.08 -3.50 19.17
CA ARG A 270 17.32 -2.85 18.69
C ARG A 270 17.09 -1.42 18.20
N HIS A 271 15.88 -1.11 17.72
CA HIS A 271 15.61 0.13 17.01
C HIS A 271 14.50 0.95 17.68
N GLY A 272 13.88 0.45 18.75
CA GLY A 272 12.68 1.04 19.33
C GLY A 272 11.51 1.06 18.32
N GLY A 273 11.44 0.03 17.47
CA GLY A 273 10.42 -0.12 16.45
C GLY A 273 9.04 -0.46 17.00
N HIS A 274 8.13 -0.78 16.10
CA HIS A 274 6.74 -1.08 16.43
C HIS A 274 6.59 -2.28 17.36
N ILE A 275 5.59 -2.21 18.26
CA ILE A 275 5.27 -3.29 19.21
C ILE A 275 4.13 -4.19 18.72
N ASN A 276 3.48 -3.82 17.62
CA ASN A 276 2.42 -4.58 16.95
C ASN A 276 2.68 -4.68 15.44
N SER A 277 1.72 -5.30 14.71
CA SER A 277 1.77 -5.45 13.25
C SER A 277 2.15 -4.16 12.54
N VAL A 278 3.13 -4.20 11.65
CA VAL A 278 3.41 -3.10 10.73
C VAL A 278 2.55 -3.31 9.48
N ASN A 279 1.67 -2.35 9.20
CA ASN A 279 0.60 -2.51 8.20
C ASN A 279 0.93 -1.88 6.86
N ARG A 280 1.53 -0.68 6.87
CA ARG A 280 1.81 0.09 5.66
C ARG A 280 3.17 0.76 5.76
N LEU A 281 3.80 0.97 4.61
CA LEU A 281 5.05 1.70 4.43
C LEU A 281 4.83 2.79 3.40
N LEU A 282 5.52 3.92 3.56
CA LEU A 282 5.61 4.98 2.59
C LEU A 282 7.07 5.42 2.51
N TRP A 283 7.69 5.26 1.34
CA TRP A 283 9.06 5.71 1.13
C TRP A 283 9.04 7.09 0.49
N LEU A 284 9.53 8.06 1.23
CA LEU A 284 9.70 9.45 0.81
C LEU A 284 11.15 9.67 0.36
N PRO A 285 11.49 10.75 -0.34
CA PRO A 285 12.85 10.98 -0.81
C PRO A 285 13.92 10.85 0.30
N ASP A 286 13.64 11.39 1.49
CA ASP A 286 14.62 11.49 2.59
C ASP A 286 14.39 10.46 3.71
N CYS A 287 13.25 9.77 3.73
CA CYS A 287 12.92 8.87 4.84
C CYS A 287 11.91 7.78 4.46
N LEU A 288 11.85 6.75 5.30
CA LEU A 288 10.79 5.75 5.27
C LEU A 288 9.81 6.01 6.42
N VAL A 289 8.52 5.97 6.13
CA VAL A 289 7.47 6.02 7.14
C VAL A 289 6.80 4.66 7.25
N SER A 290 6.55 4.20 8.47
CA SER A 290 5.84 2.95 8.75
C SER A 290 4.63 3.20 9.66
N ALA A 291 3.54 2.50 9.44
CA ALA A 291 2.31 2.58 10.22
C ALA A 291 1.93 1.23 10.82
N SER A 292 1.32 1.23 12.01
CA SER A 292 1.13 0.01 12.80
C SER A 292 -0.20 -0.05 13.55
N ASP A 293 -0.54 -1.28 13.95
CA ASP A 293 -1.61 -1.56 14.92
C ASP A 293 -1.33 -0.96 16.31
N ASP A 294 -0.09 -0.55 16.61
CA ASP A 294 0.27 0.12 17.86
C ASP A 294 -0.17 1.59 17.93
N ARG A 295 -0.91 2.06 16.92
CA ARG A 295 -1.49 3.41 16.80
C ARG A 295 -0.47 4.49 16.53
N SER A 296 0.75 4.12 16.11
CA SER A 296 1.81 5.06 15.76
C SER A 296 2.19 4.96 14.28
N ALA A 297 2.65 6.07 13.72
CA ALA A 297 3.48 6.09 12.54
C ALA A 297 4.91 6.44 12.96
N MET A 298 5.91 5.75 12.40
CA MET A 298 7.31 6.00 12.72
C MET A 298 8.08 6.46 11.50
N ILE A 299 8.91 7.48 11.69
CA ILE A 299 9.77 8.07 10.66
C ILE A 299 11.19 7.54 10.85
N TRP A 300 11.80 7.03 9.78
CA TRP A 300 13.11 6.39 9.76
C TRP A 300 14.05 7.09 8.79
N ALA A 301 15.18 7.57 9.26
CA ALA A 301 16.30 7.95 8.39
C ALA A 301 17.00 6.68 7.90
N ILE A 302 17.31 6.63 6.60
CA ILE A 302 18.01 5.52 5.97
C ILE A 302 19.30 6.07 5.35
N ASN A 303 20.44 5.60 5.85
CA ASN A 303 21.75 5.95 5.34
C ASN A 303 22.40 4.70 4.72
N PRO A 304 22.37 4.58 3.37
CA PRO A 304 22.94 3.41 2.69
C PRO A 304 24.40 3.18 3.00
N ASP A 305 25.20 4.26 3.10
CA ASP A 305 26.66 4.23 3.25
C ASP A 305 27.14 3.97 4.69
N GLY A 306 26.23 3.95 5.65
CA GLY A 306 26.55 3.56 7.03
C GLY A 306 27.39 4.54 7.86
N LEU A 307 27.46 5.84 7.45
CA LEU A 307 28.14 6.90 8.20
C LEU A 307 27.22 7.53 9.25
#